data_b1ecc5ee2b0d3486808c7480e1ecb8ec
#
_entry.id   b1ecc5ee2b0d3486808c7480e1ecb8ec
#
_cell.length_a   1.000
_cell.length_b   1.000
_cell.length_c   1.000
_cell.angle_alpha   90.00
_cell.angle_beta   90.00
_cell.angle_gamma   90.00
#
_symmetry.space_group_name_H-M   'P 1'
#
loop_
_entity.id
_entity.type
_entity.pdbx_description
1 polymer ?
#
loop_
_entity_poly.entity_id
_entity_poly.type
_entity_poly.pdbx_seq_one_letter_code
_entity_poly.pdbx_strand_id
1 'polypeptide(L)'
;MGYQNNLLLFLDGGGLSWCTHSAARPIGEEGVSAEGYYVNELGPVSVMHDRPGLTRADPWNLFKDWNVFAVHYATGDIHIGSSEFPYTSLQQEQKVLHHCGYRNFRLVLAAAKAHCPNPERILIAGVSAGALAVAALAEDIIQEFPQCSAISCCVDGGLEYTNWNRIAMDVWNAPTSITEKMTGPDMVLDCLIALNRKYGKQVQCLYISSTRDAVLAWFQKALDGEVPEYTADAGIRYQKNLTNTCLKLIEEVPEAGVYIYANPCRDVDLDPALGLTQHTILAAENIIESGENRPSVMQWLWDCVHGRTSKVGLELLG
;
A
#
# COMPACT_ATOMS: atom_id res chain seq x y z
N MET A 1 12.59 -3.85 -19.80
CA MET A 1 11.90 -5.16 -19.87
C MET A 1 12.80 -6.19 -19.21
N GLY A 2 12.22 -7.02 -18.36
CA GLY A 2 12.98 -8.04 -17.63
C GLY A 2 13.48 -9.17 -18.52
N TYR A 3 14.58 -9.79 -18.09
CA TYR A 3 15.14 -10.97 -18.76
C TYR A 3 14.53 -12.29 -18.23
N GLN A 4 13.79 -12.23 -17.11
CA GLN A 4 13.12 -13.38 -16.48
C GLN A 4 11.62 -13.34 -16.78
N ASN A 5 11.00 -14.53 -16.86
CA ASN A 5 9.55 -14.64 -17.04
C ASN A 5 8.82 -14.48 -15.70
N ASN A 6 9.15 -13.42 -14.96
CA ASN A 6 8.54 -13.06 -13.69
C ASN A 6 7.89 -11.68 -13.80
N LEU A 7 6.84 -11.43 -13.02
CA LEU A 7 6.06 -10.22 -13.05
C LEU A 7 6.03 -9.54 -11.68
N LEU A 8 6.39 -8.27 -11.64
CA LEU A 8 6.15 -7.37 -10.52
C LEU A 8 5.05 -6.38 -10.92
N LEU A 9 3.92 -6.44 -10.24
CA LEU A 9 2.86 -5.43 -10.30
C LEU A 9 2.99 -4.54 -9.07
N PHE A 10 3.33 -3.28 -9.27
CA PHE A 10 3.56 -2.33 -8.19
C PHE A 10 2.45 -1.26 -8.17
N LEU A 11 1.83 -1.08 -7.01
CA LEU A 11 0.76 -0.12 -6.78
C LEU A 11 1.29 1.05 -5.96
N ASP A 12 1.30 2.25 -6.58
CA ASP A 12 1.79 3.45 -5.91
C ASP A 12 0.84 3.93 -4.82
N GLY A 13 1.42 4.59 -3.81
CA GLY A 13 0.68 5.37 -2.84
C GLY A 13 0.49 6.83 -3.27
N GLY A 14 -0.19 7.59 -2.45
CA GLY A 14 -0.43 9.03 -2.70
C GLY A 14 -1.60 9.58 -1.90
N GLY A 15 -1.85 9.08 -0.71
CA GLY A 15 -2.89 9.55 0.19
C GLY A 15 -4.30 9.10 -0.16
N LEU A 16 -5.31 9.79 0.38
CA LEU A 16 -6.72 9.38 0.33
C LEU A 16 -7.66 10.57 0.15
N SER A 17 -8.72 10.38 -0.65
CA SER A 17 -9.89 11.26 -0.70
C SER A 17 -11.13 10.45 -0.30
N TRP A 18 -11.72 10.73 0.86
CA TRP A 18 -12.81 9.93 1.43
C TRP A 18 -14.07 10.73 1.76
N CYS A 19 -14.04 12.06 1.53
CA CYS A 19 -15.19 12.94 1.74
C CYS A 19 -14.98 14.27 1.00
N THR A 20 -15.98 15.13 1.01
CA THR A 20 -15.91 16.45 0.34
C THR A 20 -14.79 17.34 0.89
N HIS A 21 -14.47 17.22 2.19
CA HIS A 21 -13.36 17.95 2.81
C HIS A 21 -12.00 17.52 2.26
N SER A 22 -11.74 16.23 2.18
CA SER A 22 -10.48 15.71 1.63
C SER A 22 -10.39 15.90 0.11
N ALA A 23 -11.51 15.77 -0.62
CA ALA A 23 -11.57 16.02 -2.06
C ALA A 23 -11.16 17.47 -2.43
N ALA A 24 -11.50 18.44 -1.58
CA ALA A 24 -11.13 19.83 -1.77
C ALA A 24 -9.68 20.18 -1.40
N ARG A 25 -8.88 19.20 -0.96
CA ARG A 25 -7.51 19.43 -0.45
C ARG A 25 -6.50 18.44 -1.01
N PRO A 26 -6.28 18.43 -2.34
CA PRO A 26 -5.17 17.68 -2.92
C PRO A 26 -3.83 18.29 -2.50
N ILE A 27 -2.77 17.48 -2.49
CA ILE A 27 -1.41 17.93 -2.16
C ILE A 27 -0.91 18.89 -3.24
N GLY A 28 -0.39 20.05 -2.82
CA GLY A 28 0.21 21.04 -3.72
C GLY A 28 -0.76 22.03 -4.37
N GLU A 29 -2.06 21.92 -4.11
CA GLU A 29 -3.02 22.92 -4.60
C GLU A 29 -2.91 24.24 -3.80
N GLU A 30 -3.11 25.38 -4.47
CA GLU A 30 -3.07 26.70 -3.85
C GLU A 30 -4.12 26.81 -2.72
N GLY A 31 -3.69 27.26 -1.55
CA GLY A 31 -4.52 27.35 -0.35
C GLY A 31 -4.63 26.05 0.45
N VAL A 32 -4.06 24.97 -0.03
CA VAL A 32 -3.87 23.75 0.74
C VAL A 32 -2.49 23.82 1.42
N SER A 33 -2.46 23.58 2.74
CA SER A 33 -1.20 23.45 3.47
C SER A 33 -0.38 22.29 2.92
N ALA A 34 0.91 22.17 3.33
CA ALA A 34 1.77 21.04 2.99
C ALA A 34 1.16 19.67 3.36
N GLU A 35 0.06 19.67 4.07
CA GLU A 35 -0.68 18.54 4.61
C GLU A 35 -1.95 18.23 3.80
N GLY A 36 -1.89 18.31 2.47
CA GLY A 36 -2.96 17.84 1.61
C GLY A 36 -3.19 16.34 1.75
N TYR A 37 -4.40 15.88 1.38
CA TYR A 37 -4.81 14.50 1.66
C TYR A 37 -4.47 13.50 0.56
N TYR A 38 -4.29 13.94 -0.67
CA TYR A 38 -4.00 13.02 -1.77
C TYR A 38 -3.30 13.73 -2.93
N VAL A 39 -2.56 12.96 -3.70
CA VAL A 39 -1.98 13.39 -4.98
C VAL A 39 -3.08 13.36 -6.04
N ASN A 40 -3.26 14.46 -6.79
CA ASN A 40 -4.26 14.57 -7.86
C ASN A 40 -3.65 14.70 -9.25
N GLU A 41 -2.32 14.81 -9.36
CA GLU A 41 -1.60 14.92 -10.61
C GLU A 41 -0.38 14.00 -10.62
N LEU A 42 -0.12 13.39 -11.76
CA LEU A 42 1.14 12.70 -12.00
C LEU A 42 2.16 13.75 -12.45
N GLY A 43 3.20 13.95 -11.66
CA GLY A 43 4.30 14.83 -12.03
C GLY A 43 4.97 14.40 -13.34
N PRO A 44 5.69 15.33 -14.02
CA PRO A 44 6.39 15.05 -15.28
C PRO A 44 7.47 13.98 -15.14
N VAL A 45 7.88 13.70 -13.91
CA VAL A 45 8.86 12.67 -13.58
C VAL A 45 8.10 11.47 -13.05
N SER A 46 7.97 10.45 -13.87
CA SER A 46 7.34 9.21 -13.49
C SER A 46 8.07 8.59 -12.31
N VAL A 47 7.32 8.31 -11.27
CA VAL A 47 7.78 7.67 -10.03
C VAL A 47 8.67 6.45 -10.25
N MET A 48 8.51 5.71 -11.36
CA MET A 48 9.30 4.52 -11.68
C MET A 48 10.77 4.81 -12.00
N HIS A 49 11.10 5.99 -12.53
CA HIS A 49 12.48 6.27 -12.91
C HIS A 49 13.28 6.96 -11.81
N ASP A 50 12.62 7.67 -10.90
CA ASP A 50 13.31 8.52 -9.93
C ASP A 50 13.14 8.07 -8.47
N ARG A 51 12.16 7.24 -8.15
CA ARG A 51 12.08 6.67 -6.80
C ARG A 51 13.03 5.49 -6.67
N PRO A 52 13.89 5.51 -5.66
CA PRO A 52 14.68 4.35 -5.30
C PRO A 52 13.76 3.22 -4.83
N GLY A 53 14.29 2.01 -4.71
CA GLY A 53 13.55 0.90 -4.12
C GLY A 53 13.26 -0.24 -5.08
N LEU A 54 12.12 -0.91 -4.87
CA LEU A 54 11.80 -2.18 -5.49
C LEU A 54 11.66 -2.14 -7.02
N THR A 55 11.22 -1.01 -7.57
CA THR A 55 10.92 -0.88 -9.01
C THR A 55 12.10 -0.47 -9.87
N ARG A 56 13.20 0.01 -9.26
CA ARG A 56 14.40 0.43 -10.01
C ARG A 56 15.26 -0.75 -10.43
N ALA A 57 15.80 -0.65 -11.65
CA ALA A 57 16.73 -1.66 -12.20
C ALA A 57 18.18 -1.45 -11.73
N ASP A 58 18.37 -1.10 -10.46
CA ASP A 58 19.70 -0.91 -9.88
C ASP A 58 20.42 -2.27 -9.72
N PRO A 59 21.77 -2.29 -9.80
CA PRO A 59 22.54 -3.55 -9.70
C PRO A 59 22.28 -4.35 -8.40
N TRP A 60 21.95 -3.65 -7.32
CA TRP A 60 21.66 -4.25 -6.01
C TRP A 60 20.21 -4.78 -5.88
N ASN A 61 19.31 -4.39 -6.78
CA ASN A 61 17.92 -4.84 -6.74
C ASN A 61 17.83 -6.30 -7.21
N LEU A 62 17.39 -7.18 -6.32
CA LEU A 62 17.25 -8.61 -6.62
C LEU A 62 16.14 -8.87 -7.67
N PHE A 63 15.19 -7.95 -7.83
CA PHE A 63 14.08 -8.02 -8.79
C PHE A 63 14.37 -7.27 -10.10
N LYS A 64 15.56 -6.74 -10.32
CA LYS A 64 15.94 -5.91 -11.49
C LYS A 64 15.66 -6.55 -12.86
N ASP A 65 15.66 -7.88 -12.91
CA ASP A 65 15.45 -8.63 -14.14
C ASP A 65 13.99 -9.10 -14.32
N TRP A 66 13.09 -8.69 -13.45
CA TRP A 66 11.66 -8.96 -13.56
C TRP A 66 10.97 -7.96 -14.51
N ASN A 67 9.83 -8.36 -15.09
CA ASN A 67 8.96 -7.43 -15.80
C ASN A 67 8.19 -6.61 -14.79
N VAL A 68 8.37 -5.29 -14.80
CA VAL A 68 7.77 -4.38 -13.82
C VAL A 68 6.67 -3.56 -14.50
N PHE A 69 5.48 -3.61 -13.91
CA PHE A 69 4.34 -2.76 -14.26
C PHE A 69 3.90 -2.00 -13.01
N ALA A 70 3.94 -0.67 -13.07
CA ALA A 70 3.44 0.16 -11.98
C ALA A 70 2.09 0.78 -12.34
N VAL A 71 1.20 0.78 -11.36
CA VAL A 71 -0.05 1.53 -11.41
C VAL A 71 0.16 2.82 -10.66
N HIS A 72 0.30 3.92 -11.40
CA HIS A 72 0.45 5.25 -10.79
C HIS A 72 -0.86 5.71 -10.16
N TYR A 73 -0.74 6.53 -9.13
CA TYR A 73 -1.83 6.95 -8.29
C TYR A 73 -2.02 8.48 -8.31
N ALA A 74 -3.20 8.92 -8.69
CA ALA A 74 -3.60 10.33 -8.69
C ALA A 74 -5.11 10.52 -8.51
N THR A 75 -5.81 9.54 -7.91
CA THR A 75 -7.28 9.51 -7.88
C THR A 75 -7.87 9.46 -6.47
N GLY A 76 -7.05 9.37 -5.43
CA GLY A 76 -7.48 9.42 -4.03
C GLY A 76 -8.32 8.22 -3.55
N ASP A 77 -8.42 7.13 -4.32
CA ASP A 77 -9.41 6.05 -4.18
C ASP A 77 -8.79 4.65 -3.98
N ILE A 78 -7.54 4.59 -3.51
CA ILE A 78 -6.77 3.34 -3.35
C ILE A 78 -6.84 2.39 -4.55
N HIS A 79 -6.84 2.92 -5.77
CA HIS A 79 -6.93 2.17 -7.03
C HIS A 79 -8.22 1.34 -7.23
N ILE A 80 -9.26 1.51 -6.42
CA ILE A 80 -10.50 0.71 -6.52
C ILE A 80 -11.72 1.50 -6.97
N GLY A 81 -11.60 2.82 -7.10
CA GLY A 81 -12.72 3.72 -7.40
C GLY A 81 -13.15 3.72 -8.85
N SER A 82 -14.45 3.99 -9.07
CA SER A 82 -15.11 4.13 -10.37
C SER A 82 -16.24 5.17 -10.30
N SER A 83 -16.05 6.29 -9.59
CA SER A 83 -17.10 7.30 -9.35
C SER A 83 -16.73 8.69 -9.86
N GLU A 84 -17.76 9.49 -10.07
CA GLU A 84 -17.68 10.94 -10.18
C GLU A 84 -18.17 11.53 -8.85
N PHE A 85 -17.26 12.07 -8.04
CA PHE A 85 -17.57 12.55 -6.71
C PHE A 85 -17.64 14.09 -6.69
N PRO A 86 -18.85 14.69 -6.56
CA PRO A 86 -19.01 16.13 -6.53
C PRO A 86 -18.53 16.71 -5.19
N TYR A 87 -17.81 17.82 -5.26
CA TYR A 87 -17.38 18.55 -4.08
C TYR A 87 -17.33 20.08 -4.35
N THR A 88 -17.24 20.85 -3.29
CA THR A 88 -17.00 22.28 -3.36
C THR A 88 -15.53 22.56 -3.04
N SER A 89 -14.82 23.22 -3.95
CA SER A 89 -13.43 23.59 -3.76
C SER A 89 -13.23 24.65 -2.67
N LEU A 90 -11.99 24.91 -2.28
CA LEU A 90 -11.66 25.98 -1.33
C LEU A 90 -12.03 27.37 -1.87
N GLN A 91 -12.06 27.53 -3.20
CA GLN A 91 -12.48 28.74 -3.90
C GLN A 91 -14.01 28.84 -4.07
N GLN A 92 -14.79 27.96 -3.42
CA GLN A 92 -16.26 27.88 -3.51
C GLN A 92 -16.79 27.49 -4.89
N GLU A 93 -16.01 26.83 -5.71
CA GLU A 93 -16.42 26.31 -7.01
C GLU A 93 -16.95 24.89 -6.89
N GLN A 94 -17.99 24.55 -7.66
CA GLN A 94 -18.45 23.16 -7.79
C GLN A 94 -17.49 22.40 -8.71
N LYS A 95 -16.89 21.36 -8.20
CA LYS A 95 -15.94 20.47 -8.92
C LYS A 95 -16.37 19.02 -8.80
N VAL A 96 -15.78 18.19 -9.64
CA VAL A 96 -15.95 16.73 -9.61
C VAL A 96 -14.58 16.09 -9.51
N LEU A 97 -14.39 15.22 -8.52
CA LEU A 97 -13.23 14.35 -8.45
C LEU A 97 -13.57 13.02 -9.16
N HIS A 98 -12.77 12.68 -10.17
CA HIS A 98 -12.93 11.45 -10.92
C HIS A 98 -12.14 10.32 -10.24
N HIS A 99 -12.82 9.50 -9.46
CA HIS A 99 -12.27 8.27 -8.93
C HIS A 99 -12.23 7.22 -10.04
N CYS A 100 -11.10 7.07 -10.70
CA CYS A 100 -10.92 6.14 -11.83
C CYS A 100 -9.78 5.13 -11.59
N GLY A 101 -9.38 4.93 -10.34
CA GLY A 101 -8.28 4.06 -9.96
C GLY A 101 -8.49 2.62 -10.40
N TYR A 102 -9.70 2.07 -10.27
CA TYR A 102 -9.99 0.71 -10.73
C TYR A 102 -9.84 0.55 -12.24
N ARG A 103 -10.31 1.53 -13.02
CA ARG A 103 -10.13 1.52 -14.47
C ARG A 103 -8.66 1.59 -14.86
N ASN A 104 -7.88 2.46 -14.22
CA ASN A 104 -6.45 2.59 -14.46
C ASN A 104 -5.72 1.29 -14.13
N PHE A 105 -6.02 0.69 -12.98
CA PHE A 105 -5.51 -0.62 -12.60
C PHE A 105 -5.82 -1.69 -13.66
N ARG A 106 -7.07 -1.81 -14.11
CA ARG A 106 -7.47 -2.81 -15.13
C ARG A 106 -6.73 -2.63 -16.45
N LEU A 107 -6.45 -1.39 -16.87
CA LEU A 107 -5.67 -1.11 -18.07
C LEU A 107 -4.21 -1.57 -17.93
N VAL A 108 -3.58 -1.30 -16.80
CA VAL A 108 -2.21 -1.75 -16.53
C VAL A 108 -2.15 -3.28 -16.41
N LEU A 109 -3.13 -3.90 -15.76
CA LEU A 109 -3.22 -5.36 -15.64
C LEU A 109 -3.37 -6.03 -17.02
N ALA A 110 -4.19 -5.47 -17.89
CA ALA A 110 -4.34 -5.97 -19.27
C ALA A 110 -3.03 -5.83 -20.08
N ALA A 111 -2.31 -4.71 -19.92
CA ALA A 111 -1.00 -4.52 -20.53
C ALA A 111 0.04 -5.51 -19.99
N ALA A 112 0.06 -5.76 -18.68
CA ALA A 112 0.93 -6.73 -18.05
C ALA A 112 0.64 -8.15 -18.56
N LYS A 113 -0.64 -8.52 -18.68
CA LYS A 113 -1.07 -9.82 -19.24
C LYS A 113 -0.65 -9.99 -20.69
N ALA A 114 -0.82 -8.96 -21.51
CA ALA A 114 -0.42 -9.01 -22.92
C ALA A 114 1.09 -9.16 -23.09
N HIS A 115 1.87 -8.53 -22.21
CA HIS A 115 3.33 -8.57 -22.26
C HIS A 115 3.93 -9.84 -21.64
N CYS A 116 3.40 -10.28 -20.51
CA CYS A 116 3.85 -11.46 -19.75
C CYS A 116 2.66 -12.40 -19.50
N PRO A 117 2.21 -13.15 -20.51
CA PRO A 117 0.96 -13.92 -20.43
C PRO A 117 0.99 -15.08 -19.44
N ASN A 118 2.15 -15.67 -19.20
CA ASN A 118 2.32 -16.84 -18.35
C ASN A 118 3.56 -16.67 -17.45
N PRO A 119 3.53 -15.76 -16.47
CA PRO A 119 4.66 -15.57 -15.56
C PRO A 119 4.88 -16.81 -14.68
N GLU A 120 6.13 -17.10 -14.39
CA GLU A 120 6.50 -18.17 -13.46
C GLU A 120 6.20 -17.77 -12.01
N ARG A 121 6.41 -16.48 -11.70
CA ARG A 121 6.14 -15.86 -10.40
C ARG A 121 5.49 -14.50 -10.58
N ILE A 122 4.60 -14.15 -9.67
CA ILE A 122 4.02 -12.82 -9.58
C ILE A 122 4.28 -12.28 -8.17
N LEU A 123 4.85 -11.08 -8.10
CA LEU A 123 4.88 -10.26 -6.89
C LEU A 123 3.93 -9.08 -7.10
N ILE A 124 2.90 -9.01 -6.29
CA ILE A 124 1.99 -7.88 -6.18
C ILE A 124 2.47 -7.09 -4.96
N ALA A 125 2.96 -5.88 -5.16
CA ALA A 125 3.50 -5.06 -4.09
C ALA A 125 2.94 -3.64 -4.16
N GLY A 126 2.85 -2.97 -3.03
CA GLY A 126 2.37 -1.59 -3.00
C GLY A 126 2.71 -0.90 -1.68
N VAL A 127 2.71 0.43 -1.71
CA VAL A 127 3.08 1.29 -0.59
C VAL A 127 1.93 2.21 -0.22
N SER A 128 1.70 2.48 1.07
CA SER A 128 0.69 3.45 1.52
C SER A 128 -0.71 3.12 0.96
N ALA A 129 -1.36 4.03 0.26
CA ALA A 129 -2.63 3.78 -0.43
C ALA A 129 -2.55 2.57 -1.39
N GLY A 130 -1.39 2.36 -2.02
CA GLY A 130 -1.13 1.18 -2.85
C GLY A 130 -1.04 -0.12 -2.07
N ALA A 131 -0.61 -0.08 -0.80
CA ALA A 131 -0.62 -1.26 0.08
C ALA A 131 -2.05 -1.73 0.36
N LEU A 132 -2.98 -0.80 0.64
CA LEU A 132 -4.41 -1.12 0.76
C LEU A 132 -4.96 -1.71 -0.54
N ALA A 133 -4.53 -1.15 -1.68
CA ALA A 133 -4.89 -1.64 -3.00
C ALA A 133 -4.41 -3.08 -3.27
N VAL A 134 -3.18 -3.44 -2.87
CA VAL A 134 -2.66 -4.82 -3.03
C VAL A 134 -3.62 -5.83 -2.43
N ALA A 135 -4.03 -5.62 -1.19
CA ALA A 135 -4.94 -6.54 -0.50
C ALA A 135 -6.32 -6.61 -1.19
N ALA A 136 -6.86 -5.46 -1.63
CA ALA A 136 -8.16 -5.37 -2.27
C ALA A 136 -8.19 -6.00 -3.67
N LEU A 137 -7.14 -5.79 -4.48
CA LEU A 137 -7.07 -6.13 -5.91
C LEU A 137 -6.35 -7.45 -6.22
N ALA A 138 -5.72 -8.10 -5.23
CA ALA A 138 -4.95 -9.32 -5.44
C ALA A 138 -5.78 -10.40 -6.16
N GLU A 139 -7.05 -10.54 -5.83
CA GLU A 139 -7.92 -11.54 -6.44
C GLU A 139 -8.14 -11.33 -7.94
N ASP A 140 -8.32 -10.07 -8.38
CA ASP A 140 -8.44 -9.74 -9.80
C ASP A 140 -7.19 -10.15 -10.58
N ILE A 141 -6.01 -9.94 -9.96
CA ILE A 141 -4.72 -10.31 -10.56
C ILE A 141 -4.59 -11.83 -10.63
N ILE A 142 -4.94 -12.56 -9.57
CA ILE A 142 -4.89 -14.02 -9.53
C ILE A 142 -5.80 -14.62 -10.61
N GLN A 143 -7.01 -14.08 -10.78
CA GLN A 143 -7.96 -14.53 -11.78
C GLN A 143 -7.47 -14.28 -13.22
N GLU A 144 -6.70 -13.21 -13.44
CA GLU A 144 -6.09 -12.92 -14.75
C GLU A 144 -4.94 -13.88 -15.08
N PHE A 145 -4.26 -14.43 -14.06
CA PHE A 145 -3.14 -15.35 -14.23
C PHE A 145 -3.38 -16.74 -13.60
N PRO A 146 -4.43 -17.46 -14.01
CA PRO A 146 -4.87 -18.69 -13.34
C PRO A 146 -3.85 -19.84 -13.41
N GLN A 147 -2.86 -19.76 -14.31
CA GLN A 147 -1.81 -20.75 -14.44
C GLN A 147 -0.60 -20.50 -13.54
N CYS A 148 -0.49 -19.30 -12.95
CA CYS A 148 0.59 -18.96 -12.04
C CYS A 148 0.29 -19.51 -10.64
N SER A 149 1.16 -20.41 -10.16
CA SER A 149 1.02 -21.04 -8.83
C SER A 149 1.91 -20.40 -7.75
N ALA A 150 2.72 -19.40 -8.11
CA ALA A 150 3.66 -18.75 -7.21
C ALA A 150 3.36 -17.23 -7.18
N ILE A 151 2.36 -16.85 -6.38
CA ILE A 151 1.91 -15.46 -6.25
C ILE A 151 2.18 -14.97 -4.82
N SER A 152 2.82 -13.83 -4.69
CA SER A 152 3.07 -13.16 -3.41
C SER A 152 2.39 -11.78 -3.41
N CYS A 153 1.63 -11.49 -2.35
CA CYS A 153 0.98 -10.20 -2.11
C CYS A 153 1.70 -9.51 -0.96
N CYS A 154 2.42 -8.43 -1.24
CA CYS A 154 3.23 -7.69 -0.27
C CYS A 154 2.64 -6.30 -0.05
N VAL A 155 2.10 -6.06 1.14
CA VAL A 155 1.57 -4.78 1.57
C VAL A 155 2.63 -4.06 2.42
N ASP A 156 2.92 -2.79 2.12
CA ASP A 156 3.83 -1.94 2.90
C ASP A 156 3.03 -0.76 3.49
N GLY A 157 2.49 -1.01 4.66
CA GLY A 157 1.62 -0.12 5.40
C GLY A 157 0.16 -0.59 5.43
N GLY A 158 -0.47 -0.42 6.57
CA GLY A 158 -1.90 -0.71 6.79
C GLY A 158 -2.51 0.34 7.71
N LEU A 159 -3.81 0.56 7.60
CA LEU A 159 -4.52 1.59 8.33
C LEU A 159 -5.90 1.07 8.73
N GLU A 160 -6.23 1.16 10.01
CA GLU A 160 -7.55 0.79 10.51
C GLU A 160 -8.54 1.94 10.37
N TYR A 161 -9.75 1.64 9.89
CA TYR A 161 -10.88 2.57 9.90
C TYR A 161 -12.22 1.82 9.82
N THR A 162 -13.13 2.11 10.70
CA THR A 162 -14.39 1.35 10.82
C THR A 162 -15.34 1.52 9.63
N ASN A 163 -15.14 2.55 8.80
CA ASN A 163 -16.02 2.89 7.68
C ASN A 163 -15.41 2.60 6.29
N TRP A 164 -14.38 1.78 6.17
CA TRP A 164 -13.77 1.47 4.86
C TRP A 164 -14.80 0.98 3.85
N ASN A 165 -15.65 0.05 4.24
CA ASN A 165 -16.71 -0.47 3.36
C ASN A 165 -17.62 0.65 2.85
N ARG A 166 -18.04 1.54 3.73
CA ARG A 166 -18.92 2.66 3.38
C ARG A 166 -18.23 3.65 2.43
N ILE A 167 -16.98 4.00 2.69
CA ILE A 167 -16.22 4.89 1.80
C ILE A 167 -16.07 4.23 0.42
N ALA A 168 -15.69 2.96 0.38
CA ALA A 168 -15.52 2.22 -0.86
C ALA A 168 -16.81 2.16 -1.69
N MET A 169 -17.96 2.03 -1.04
CA MET A 169 -19.26 2.00 -1.72
C MET A 169 -19.76 3.41 -2.10
N ASP A 170 -19.83 4.32 -1.14
CA ASP A 170 -20.57 5.58 -1.28
C ASP A 170 -19.74 6.68 -1.96
N VAL A 171 -18.41 6.67 -1.76
CA VAL A 171 -17.50 7.70 -2.29
C VAL A 171 -16.78 7.19 -3.54
N TRP A 172 -16.19 6.01 -3.48
CA TRP A 172 -15.36 5.49 -4.56
C TRP A 172 -16.15 4.66 -5.58
N ASN A 173 -17.35 4.16 -5.23
CA ASN A 173 -18.13 3.24 -6.08
C ASN A 173 -17.28 2.05 -6.52
N ALA A 174 -16.59 1.43 -5.57
CA ALA A 174 -15.74 0.29 -5.80
C ALA A 174 -16.56 -0.98 -6.15
N PRO A 175 -15.97 -1.95 -6.87
CA PRO A 175 -16.65 -3.21 -7.18
C PRO A 175 -17.13 -3.94 -5.92
N THR A 176 -18.33 -4.53 -5.98
CA THR A 176 -18.92 -5.29 -4.86
C THR A 176 -18.04 -6.47 -4.44
N SER A 177 -17.36 -7.12 -5.39
CA SER A 177 -16.39 -8.20 -5.11
C SER A 177 -15.22 -7.78 -4.22
N ILE A 178 -14.96 -6.48 -4.12
CA ILE A 178 -13.95 -5.89 -3.23
C ILE A 178 -14.60 -5.50 -1.90
N THR A 179 -15.71 -4.74 -1.95
CA THR A 179 -16.33 -4.18 -0.75
C THR A 179 -16.90 -5.24 0.20
N GLU A 180 -17.39 -6.37 -0.31
CA GLU A 180 -17.90 -7.48 0.51
C GLU A 180 -16.84 -8.15 1.39
N LYS A 181 -15.55 -7.95 1.09
CA LYS A 181 -14.42 -8.45 1.89
C LYS A 181 -14.06 -7.51 3.05
N MET A 182 -14.48 -6.25 3.00
CA MET A 182 -14.20 -5.23 4.02
C MET A 182 -15.20 -5.36 5.16
N THR A 183 -15.00 -6.31 6.04
CA THR A 183 -15.96 -6.69 7.09
C THR A 183 -15.65 -6.11 8.47
N GLY A 184 -14.43 -5.64 8.68
CA GLY A 184 -13.93 -5.08 9.91
C GLY A 184 -13.23 -3.71 9.71
N PRO A 185 -12.55 -3.22 10.74
CA PRO A 185 -11.86 -1.94 10.69
C PRO A 185 -10.53 -1.98 9.92
N ASP A 186 -9.95 -3.15 9.72
CA ASP A 186 -8.70 -3.33 8.98
C ASP A 186 -8.97 -4.04 7.66
N MET A 187 -9.19 -3.24 6.61
CA MET A 187 -9.49 -3.77 5.28
C MET A 187 -8.34 -4.59 4.68
N VAL A 188 -7.09 -4.28 5.03
CA VAL A 188 -5.91 -5.03 4.57
C VAL A 188 -5.95 -6.42 5.16
N LEU A 189 -6.12 -6.50 6.46
CA LEU A 189 -6.21 -7.78 7.19
C LEU A 189 -7.39 -8.62 6.70
N ASP A 190 -8.59 -8.01 6.58
CA ASP A 190 -9.79 -8.69 6.11
C ASP A 190 -9.59 -9.30 4.70
N CYS A 191 -9.03 -8.50 3.77
CA CYS A 191 -8.77 -8.95 2.41
C CYS A 191 -7.69 -10.05 2.36
N LEU A 192 -6.59 -9.93 3.13
CA LEU A 192 -5.55 -10.96 3.18
C LEU A 192 -6.07 -12.27 3.78
N ILE A 193 -6.90 -12.22 4.83
CA ILE A 193 -7.53 -13.40 5.41
C ILE A 193 -8.48 -14.06 4.38
N ALA A 194 -9.33 -13.26 3.71
CA ALA A 194 -10.22 -13.78 2.68
C ALA A 194 -9.45 -14.44 1.53
N LEU A 195 -8.34 -13.81 1.11
CA LEU A 195 -7.46 -14.33 0.08
C LEU A 195 -6.82 -15.67 0.49
N ASN A 196 -6.29 -15.74 1.72
CA ASN A 196 -5.69 -16.98 2.24
C ASN A 196 -6.74 -18.10 2.39
N ARG A 197 -7.96 -17.77 2.85
CA ARG A 197 -9.05 -18.77 2.96
C ARG A 197 -9.44 -19.34 1.60
N LYS A 198 -9.41 -18.50 0.55
CA LYS A 198 -9.82 -18.92 -0.81
C LYS A 198 -8.72 -19.68 -1.56
N TYR A 199 -7.47 -19.23 -1.48
CA TYR A 199 -6.37 -19.71 -2.30
C TYR A 199 -5.32 -20.51 -1.52
N GLY A 200 -5.34 -20.46 -0.18
CA GLY A 200 -4.40 -21.20 0.67
C GLY A 200 -2.95 -20.92 0.29
N LYS A 201 -2.17 -22.00 0.18
CA LYS A 201 -0.73 -21.92 -0.12
C LYS A 201 -0.37 -21.45 -1.54
N GLN A 202 -1.35 -21.29 -2.43
CA GLN A 202 -1.11 -20.76 -3.77
C GLN A 202 -0.73 -19.27 -3.71
N VAL A 203 -1.20 -18.55 -2.68
CA VAL A 203 -0.95 -17.13 -2.51
C VAL A 203 -0.28 -16.88 -1.18
N GLN A 204 0.88 -16.25 -1.22
CA GLN A 204 1.63 -15.86 -0.06
C GLN A 204 1.27 -14.44 0.38
N CYS A 205 0.88 -14.27 1.63
CA CYS A 205 0.60 -12.98 2.23
C CYS A 205 1.86 -12.44 2.93
N LEU A 206 2.26 -11.22 2.57
CA LEU A 206 3.44 -10.54 3.11
C LEU A 206 3.01 -9.16 3.64
N TYR A 207 3.40 -8.84 4.86
CA TYR A 207 3.05 -7.60 5.53
C TYR A 207 4.30 -6.89 6.04
N ILE A 208 4.48 -5.65 5.63
CA ILE A 208 5.56 -4.76 6.04
C ILE A 208 4.95 -3.53 6.71
N SER A 209 5.52 -3.07 7.80
CA SER A 209 5.15 -1.78 8.40
C SER A 209 6.25 -1.25 9.31
N SER A 210 6.31 0.06 9.50
CA SER A 210 7.09 0.66 10.56
C SER A 210 6.28 0.77 11.86
N THR A 211 6.97 0.77 13.00
CA THR A 211 6.32 0.69 14.32
C THR A 211 5.37 1.86 14.62
N ARG A 212 5.79 3.08 14.28
CA ARG A 212 5.06 4.33 14.56
C ARG A 212 5.02 5.20 13.32
N ASP A 213 4.58 4.63 12.21
CA ASP A 213 4.52 5.28 10.91
C ASP A 213 3.92 6.69 11.02
N ALA A 214 4.74 7.71 10.72
CA ALA A 214 4.36 9.11 10.89
C ALA A 214 3.15 9.49 10.05
N VAL A 215 3.15 9.07 8.79
CA VAL A 215 2.11 9.44 7.82
C VAL A 215 0.81 8.69 8.11
N LEU A 216 0.88 7.39 8.38
CA LEU A 216 -0.32 6.61 8.71
C LEU A 216 -0.92 7.00 10.06
N ALA A 217 -0.10 7.34 11.05
CA ALA A 217 -0.58 7.88 12.32
C ALA A 217 -1.30 9.23 12.16
N TRP A 218 -0.80 10.09 11.25
CA TRP A 218 -1.44 11.35 10.88
C TRP A 218 -2.78 11.10 10.17
N PHE A 219 -2.81 10.19 9.19
CA PHE A 219 -4.05 9.79 8.48
C PHE A 219 -5.08 9.16 9.42
N GLN A 220 -4.63 8.38 10.42
CA GLN A 220 -5.52 7.80 11.42
C GLN A 220 -6.31 8.89 12.16
N LYS A 221 -5.63 9.96 12.61
CA LYS A 221 -6.31 11.10 13.25
C LYS A 221 -7.32 11.75 12.30
N ALA A 222 -6.92 11.98 11.04
CA ALA A 222 -7.79 12.60 10.05
C ALA A 222 -9.07 11.79 9.77
N LEU A 223 -8.93 10.46 9.66
CA LEU A 223 -10.05 9.53 9.46
C LEU A 223 -10.96 9.48 10.69
N ASP A 224 -10.40 9.55 11.89
CA ASP A 224 -11.15 9.60 13.16
C ASP A 224 -11.83 10.95 13.40
N GLY A 225 -11.67 11.93 12.50
CA GLY A 225 -12.26 13.27 12.59
C GLY A 225 -11.53 14.18 13.55
N GLU A 226 -10.33 13.85 13.97
CA GLU A 226 -9.44 14.68 14.76
C GLU A 226 -8.67 15.66 13.85
N VAL A 227 -8.10 16.72 14.44
CA VAL A 227 -7.12 17.56 13.73
C VAL A 227 -5.87 16.74 13.48
N PRO A 228 -5.47 16.51 12.21
CA PRO A 228 -4.32 15.70 11.90
C PRO A 228 -3.03 16.46 12.24
N GLU A 229 -2.27 15.90 13.17
CA GLU A 229 -1.00 16.42 13.68
C GLU A 229 -0.03 15.28 13.94
N TYR A 230 1.25 15.56 13.75
CA TYR A 230 2.32 14.63 14.09
C TYR A 230 2.58 14.70 15.61
N THR A 231 2.16 13.66 16.34
CA THR A 231 2.32 13.58 17.81
C THR A 231 2.82 12.21 18.24
N ALA A 232 3.53 12.15 19.35
CA ALA A 232 3.99 10.89 19.94
C ALA A 232 2.80 9.96 20.26
N ASP A 233 1.69 10.51 20.77
CA ASP A 233 0.49 9.73 21.11
C ASP A 233 -0.16 9.11 19.87
N ALA A 234 -0.19 9.82 18.73
CA ALA A 234 -0.67 9.25 17.47
C ALA A 234 0.18 8.05 17.04
N GLY A 235 1.52 8.16 17.14
CA GLY A 235 2.44 7.07 16.85
C GLY A 235 2.24 5.87 17.78
N ILE A 236 2.04 6.11 19.08
CA ILE A 236 1.77 5.05 20.07
C ILE A 236 0.44 4.35 19.77
N ARG A 237 -0.61 5.12 19.42
CA ARG A 237 -1.91 4.56 19.02
C ARG A 237 -1.77 3.70 17.76
N TYR A 238 -1.07 4.19 16.74
CA TYR A 238 -0.79 3.43 15.53
C TYR A 238 -0.04 2.12 15.83
N GLN A 239 1.02 2.16 16.65
CA GLN A 239 1.78 0.97 17.05
C GLN A 239 0.90 -0.07 17.74
N LYS A 240 -0.02 0.35 18.60
CA LYS A 240 -0.97 -0.56 19.27
C LYS A 240 -1.89 -1.25 18.26
N ASN A 241 -2.43 -0.52 17.30
CA ASN A 241 -3.26 -1.08 16.23
C ASN A 241 -2.45 -2.06 15.37
N LEU A 242 -1.25 -1.67 14.95
CA LEU A 242 -0.32 -2.52 14.22
C LEU A 242 -0.01 -3.83 14.94
N THR A 243 0.20 -3.76 16.28
CA THR A 243 0.41 -4.96 17.10
C THR A 243 -0.77 -5.92 16.99
N ASN A 244 -2.00 -5.41 17.13
CA ASN A 244 -3.21 -6.21 17.00
C ASN A 244 -3.36 -6.81 15.59
N THR A 245 -3.12 -6.01 14.54
CA THR A 245 -3.13 -6.48 13.15
C THR A 245 -2.13 -7.62 12.94
N CYS A 246 -0.89 -7.46 13.39
CA CYS A 246 0.15 -8.50 13.25
C CYS A 246 -0.20 -9.79 13.99
N LEU A 247 -0.67 -9.68 15.23
CA LEU A 247 -1.08 -10.87 16.02
C LEU A 247 -2.22 -11.62 15.33
N LYS A 248 -3.25 -10.91 14.88
CA LYS A 248 -4.39 -11.50 14.19
C LYS A 248 -4.02 -12.07 12.83
N LEU A 249 -3.14 -11.38 12.07
CA LEU A 249 -2.64 -11.90 10.80
C LEU A 249 -1.89 -13.22 10.99
N ILE A 250 -1.03 -13.32 12.00
CA ILE A 250 -0.24 -14.52 12.29
C ILE A 250 -1.16 -15.68 12.77
N GLU A 251 -2.21 -15.37 13.51
CA GLU A 251 -3.20 -16.34 13.97
C GLU A 251 -4.02 -16.91 12.79
N GLU A 252 -4.57 -16.04 11.95
CA GLU A 252 -5.47 -16.40 10.84
C GLU A 252 -4.73 -16.91 9.59
N VAL A 253 -3.49 -16.43 9.38
CA VAL A 253 -2.62 -16.76 8.26
C VAL A 253 -1.23 -17.14 8.78
N PRO A 254 -1.04 -18.32 9.37
CA PRO A 254 0.22 -18.71 10.03
C PRO A 254 1.46 -18.66 9.14
N GLU A 255 1.28 -18.89 7.84
CA GLU A 255 2.35 -18.84 6.82
C GLU A 255 2.66 -17.41 6.33
N ALA A 256 1.97 -16.38 6.84
CA ALA A 256 2.23 -15.00 6.46
C ALA A 256 3.67 -14.59 6.83
N GLY A 257 4.34 -13.90 5.91
CA GLY A 257 5.57 -13.19 6.21
C GLY A 257 5.27 -11.83 6.83
N VAL A 258 6.02 -11.44 7.85
CA VAL A 258 5.88 -10.14 8.51
C VAL A 258 7.26 -9.50 8.66
N TYR A 259 7.38 -8.23 8.30
CA TYR A 259 8.60 -7.46 8.51
C TYR A 259 8.26 -6.12 9.18
N ILE A 260 8.69 -5.98 10.43
CA ILE A 260 8.52 -4.74 11.21
C ILE A 260 9.86 -4.03 11.36
N TYR A 261 9.86 -2.73 11.10
CA TYR A 261 11.04 -1.89 11.24
C TYR A 261 10.74 -0.61 12.05
N ALA A 262 11.79 0.08 12.50
CA ALA A 262 11.67 1.28 13.31
C ALA A 262 12.66 2.37 12.86
N ASN A 263 12.85 2.49 11.54
CA ASN A 263 13.72 3.53 11.00
C ASN A 263 13.15 4.92 11.35
N PRO A 264 13.98 5.88 11.75
CA PRO A 264 13.52 7.25 12.00
C PRO A 264 12.79 7.84 10.79
N CYS A 265 11.76 8.65 11.05
CA CYS A 265 11.06 9.37 9.99
C CYS A 265 12.03 10.30 9.25
N ARG A 266 11.99 10.22 7.92
CA ARG A 266 12.77 11.07 7.00
C ARG A 266 11.87 11.74 5.96
N ASP A 267 10.60 11.35 5.91
CA ASP A 267 9.62 11.79 4.92
C ASP A 267 9.09 13.20 5.23
N VAL A 268 9.14 13.56 6.51
CA VAL A 268 8.70 14.86 7.04
C VAL A 268 9.77 15.34 8.05
N ASP A 269 10.04 16.64 8.05
CA ASP A 269 10.95 17.26 9.01
C ASP A 269 10.27 17.35 10.39
N LEU A 270 10.44 16.33 11.19
CA LEU A 270 9.82 16.16 12.51
C LEU A 270 10.86 16.18 13.64
N ASP A 271 10.43 16.64 14.82
CA ASP A 271 11.22 16.48 16.05
C ASP A 271 11.44 14.98 16.34
N PRO A 272 12.69 14.49 16.37
CA PRO A 272 12.99 13.09 16.69
C PRO A 272 12.43 12.64 18.05
N ALA A 273 12.20 13.57 19.00
CA ALA A 273 11.61 13.26 20.30
C ALA A 273 10.17 12.72 20.22
N LEU A 274 9.47 12.93 19.11
CA LEU A 274 8.16 12.33 18.86
C LEU A 274 8.22 10.81 18.69
N GLY A 275 9.40 10.27 18.35
CA GLY A 275 9.61 8.83 18.16
C GLY A 275 8.80 8.25 17.00
N LEU A 276 8.39 9.08 16.04
CA LEU A 276 7.71 8.65 14.82
C LEU A 276 8.70 8.04 13.83
N THR A 277 8.23 7.06 13.05
CA THR A 277 9.06 6.27 12.16
C THR A 277 8.72 6.51 10.69
N GLN A 278 9.66 6.12 9.82
CA GLN A 278 9.59 6.26 8.36
C GLN A 278 8.30 5.66 7.81
N HIS A 279 7.67 6.37 6.88
CA HIS A 279 6.55 5.89 6.10
C HIS A 279 7.03 5.05 4.92
N THR A 280 6.62 3.79 4.86
CA THR A 280 6.94 2.81 3.82
C THR A 280 8.44 2.61 3.52
N ILE A 281 8.81 1.49 2.95
CA ILE A 281 10.22 1.15 2.67
C ILE A 281 10.42 0.54 1.27
N LEU A 282 9.38 -0.03 0.66
CA LEU A 282 9.52 -0.65 -0.67
C LEU A 282 9.91 0.34 -1.76
N ALA A 283 9.57 1.62 -1.58
CA ALA A 283 9.91 2.72 -2.50
C ALA A 283 11.02 3.63 -1.94
N ALA A 284 11.90 3.12 -1.08
CA ALA A 284 12.96 3.89 -0.43
C ALA A 284 14.36 3.30 -0.69
N GLU A 285 15.40 4.14 -0.61
CA GLU A 285 16.80 3.70 -0.80
C GLU A 285 17.25 2.69 0.24
N ASN A 286 16.82 2.87 1.48
CA ASN A 286 17.17 2.02 2.60
C ASN A 286 16.49 0.65 2.62
N ILE A 287 15.75 0.27 1.58
CA ILE A 287 15.23 -1.09 1.40
C ILE A 287 16.34 -2.16 1.42
N ILE A 288 17.57 -1.78 1.09
CA ILE A 288 18.76 -2.65 1.07
C ILE A 288 19.54 -2.64 2.38
N GLU A 289 19.21 -1.76 3.31
CA GLU A 289 19.93 -1.67 4.58
C GLU A 289 19.54 -2.83 5.49
N SER A 290 20.56 -3.52 6.00
CA SER A 290 20.41 -4.60 6.97
C SER A 290 20.56 -4.03 8.39
N GLY A 291 19.75 -4.54 9.32
CA GLY A 291 19.97 -4.28 10.74
C GLY A 291 20.96 -5.25 11.36
N GLU A 292 21.33 -5.02 12.62
CA GLU A 292 22.10 -5.99 13.39
C GLU A 292 21.29 -7.29 13.55
N ASN A 293 21.79 -8.39 12.97
CA ASN A 293 21.12 -9.69 12.94
C ASN A 293 19.75 -9.73 12.21
N ARG A 294 19.47 -8.79 11.31
CA ARG A 294 18.25 -8.76 10.49
C ARG A 294 18.61 -8.61 9.02
N PRO A 295 17.98 -9.38 8.11
CA PRO A 295 18.15 -9.16 6.68
C PRO A 295 17.60 -7.78 6.30
N SER A 296 18.05 -7.22 5.18
CA SER A 296 17.37 -6.08 4.57
C SER A 296 15.96 -6.48 4.12
N VAL A 297 15.07 -5.50 3.95
CA VAL A 297 13.72 -5.76 3.42
C VAL A 297 13.81 -6.37 2.01
N MET A 298 14.75 -5.91 1.19
CA MET A 298 15.00 -6.48 -0.15
C MET A 298 15.33 -7.97 -0.08
N GLN A 299 16.26 -8.37 0.81
CA GLN A 299 16.65 -9.78 0.97
C GLN A 299 15.51 -10.61 1.55
N TRP A 300 14.81 -10.09 2.57
CA TRP A 300 13.65 -10.75 3.16
C TRP A 300 12.54 -10.99 2.14
N LEU A 301 12.20 -9.97 1.34
CA LEU A 301 11.17 -10.06 0.31
C LEU A 301 11.54 -11.08 -0.75
N TRP A 302 12.81 -11.06 -1.21
CA TRP A 302 13.34 -12.04 -2.14
C TRP A 302 13.20 -13.47 -1.60
N ASP A 303 13.59 -13.68 -0.35
CA ASP A 303 13.52 -15.00 0.29
C ASP A 303 12.06 -15.46 0.43
N CYS A 304 11.17 -14.60 0.84
CA CYS A 304 9.74 -14.88 0.91
C CYS A 304 9.18 -15.31 -0.44
N VAL A 305 9.39 -14.51 -1.49
CA VAL A 305 8.90 -14.80 -2.85
C VAL A 305 9.45 -16.15 -3.38
N HIS A 306 10.58 -16.63 -2.83
CA HIS A 306 11.16 -17.95 -3.13
C HIS A 306 10.81 -19.03 -2.09
N GLY A 307 9.76 -18.82 -1.30
CA GLY A 307 9.21 -19.81 -0.38
C GLY A 307 9.92 -19.93 0.97
N ARG A 308 10.82 -19.00 1.29
CA ARG A 308 11.50 -18.92 2.60
C ARG A 308 10.90 -17.83 3.47
N THR A 309 9.62 -17.99 3.80
CA THR A 309 8.87 -17.01 4.59
C THR A 309 9.37 -16.92 6.02
N SER A 310 9.50 -15.72 6.53
CA SER A 310 9.90 -15.47 7.92
C SER A 310 9.18 -14.25 8.52
N LYS A 311 9.20 -14.17 9.84
CA LYS A 311 8.70 -13.05 10.62
C LYS A 311 9.90 -12.34 11.25
N VAL A 312 10.05 -11.05 10.98
CA VAL A 312 11.19 -10.22 11.37
C VAL A 312 10.68 -8.99 12.11
N GLY A 313 11.29 -8.64 13.22
CA GLY A 313 11.05 -7.39 13.94
C GLY A 313 9.79 -7.37 14.81
N LEU A 314 9.13 -8.51 15.06
CA LEU A 314 7.96 -8.56 15.93
C LEU A 314 8.25 -8.07 17.36
N GLU A 315 9.48 -8.22 17.83
CA GLU A 315 9.95 -7.73 19.13
C GLU A 315 9.93 -6.20 19.25
N LEU A 316 9.83 -5.47 18.13
CA LEU A 316 9.69 -4.01 18.12
C LEU A 316 8.28 -3.54 18.47
N LEU A 317 7.33 -4.43 18.47
CA LEU A 317 5.93 -4.08 18.75
C LEU A 317 5.62 -3.99 20.25
N GLY A 318 6.52 -4.46 21.11
CA GLY A 318 6.44 -4.37 22.58
C GLY A 318 6.07 -5.67 23.23
#